data_3be69f33bc7ed23b1bbd30cc3c725b19
#
_entry.id   3be69f33bc7ed23b1bbd30cc3c725b19
#
_cell.length_a   1.000
_cell.length_b   1.000
_cell.length_c   1.000
_cell.angle_alpha   90.00
_cell.angle_beta   90.00
_cell.angle_gamma   90.00
#
_symmetry.space_group_name_H-M   'P 1'
#
loop_
_entity.id
_entity.type
_entity.pdbx_description
1 polymer ?
#
loop_
_entity_poly.entity_id
_entity_poly.type
_entity_poly.pdbx_seq_one_letter_code
_entity_poly.pdbx_strand_id
1 'polypeptide(L)'
;MVTLEEEDTELPQLSAETFSALAEFYKEQDEREQQQEEARVLAASGEDIDWREDWQLSQFWYSEETAVSLARAVLSTVSEGAGERKARVACVSAPTLYRACRKLDTENTVHFDLFEFDKRFAVYGKNFYFYDYKSPLSVERGLREQYDLVFADPPFLSEECLTKTLVTVRFLCGEGGKVVLCTGAVMAELANRLADLTVCSYQPVHQNSLSNPFQCFANFDLDKHIENSKS
;
A
#
# COMPACT_ATOMS: atom_id res chain seq x y z
N MET A 1 -70.02 25.44 10.98
CA MET A 1 -69.05 26.24 10.20
C MET A 1 -67.74 26.07 10.94
N VAL A 2 -66.94 25.06 10.54
CA VAL A 2 -65.69 24.72 11.22
C VAL A 2 -64.59 25.30 10.32
N THR A 3 -63.89 26.28 10.84
CA THR A 3 -62.70 26.87 10.19
C THR A 3 -61.55 25.88 10.37
N LEU A 4 -61.05 25.37 9.26
CA LEU A 4 -59.79 24.64 9.20
C LEU A 4 -58.67 25.68 9.30
N GLU A 5 -57.90 25.64 10.38
CA GLU A 5 -56.61 26.33 10.49
C GLU A 5 -55.62 25.55 9.63
N GLU A 6 -55.10 26.20 8.57
CA GLU A 6 -53.94 25.68 7.82
C GLU A 6 -52.69 25.84 8.70
N GLU A 7 -52.19 24.72 9.22
CA GLU A 7 -50.84 24.66 9.81
C GLU A 7 -49.80 24.85 8.68
N ASP A 8 -49.22 26.04 8.66
CA ASP A 8 -48.11 26.40 7.80
C ASP A 8 -46.87 25.66 8.32
N THR A 9 -46.64 24.45 7.82
CA THR A 9 -45.42 23.69 8.10
C THR A 9 -44.25 24.28 7.30
N GLU A 10 -43.63 25.34 7.85
CA GLU A 10 -42.34 25.80 7.34
C GLU A 10 -41.32 24.66 7.41
N LEU A 11 -40.95 24.16 6.25
CA LEU A 11 -39.83 23.22 6.17
C LEU A 11 -38.57 23.95 6.67
N PRO A 12 -37.74 23.28 7.53
CA PRO A 12 -36.54 23.88 8.08
C PRO A 12 -35.60 24.28 6.93
N GLN A 13 -35.39 25.55 6.73
CA GLN A 13 -34.45 26.07 5.76
C GLN A 13 -33.06 26.02 6.34
N LEU A 14 -32.10 25.44 5.58
CA LEU A 14 -30.70 25.43 5.93
C LEU A 14 -30.14 26.86 6.00
N SER A 15 -29.27 27.14 6.97
CA SER A 15 -28.61 28.44 7.06
C SER A 15 -27.71 28.73 5.86
N ALA A 16 -27.44 29.97 5.54
CA ALA A 16 -26.53 30.35 4.46
C ALA A 16 -25.13 29.79 4.67
N GLU A 17 -24.68 29.67 5.93
CA GLU A 17 -23.39 29.03 6.29
C GLU A 17 -23.40 27.52 5.98
N THR A 18 -24.53 26.86 6.26
CA THR A 18 -24.69 25.43 5.94
C THR A 18 -24.71 25.20 4.43
N PHE A 19 -25.33 26.07 3.66
CA PHE A 19 -25.31 26.00 2.19
C PHE A 19 -23.88 26.21 1.65
N SER A 20 -23.14 27.16 2.22
CA SER A 20 -21.74 27.40 1.81
C SER A 20 -20.86 26.22 2.10
N ALA A 21 -20.96 25.64 3.31
CA ALA A 21 -20.20 24.43 3.68
C ALA A 21 -20.57 23.21 2.81
N LEU A 22 -21.85 23.06 2.47
CA LEU A 22 -22.32 21.99 1.59
C LEU A 22 -21.80 22.17 0.16
N ALA A 23 -21.78 23.40 -0.35
CA ALA A 23 -21.24 23.71 -1.67
C ALA A 23 -19.72 23.47 -1.75
N GLU A 24 -18.98 23.81 -0.69
CA GLU A 24 -17.55 23.53 -0.58
C GLU A 24 -17.29 22.01 -0.51
N PHE A 25 -18.07 21.27 0.27
CA PHE A 25 -18.01 19.82 0.33
C PHE A 25 -18.26 19.14 -1.02
N TYR A 26 -19.30 19.56 -1.77
CA TYR A 26 -19.56 19.00 -3.10
C TYR A 26 -18.46 19.38 -4.09
N LYS A 27 -17.92 20.58 -4.02
CA LYS A 27 -16.78 20.97 -4.86
C LYS A 27 -15.55 20.11 -4.59
N GLU A 28 -15.22 19.88 -3.32
CA GLU A 28 -14.13 18.97 -2.97
C GLU A 28 -14.38 17.52 -3.44
N GLN A 29 -15.63 17.07 -3.40
CA GLN A 29 -16.01 15.74 -3.87
C GLN A 29 -15.85 15.64 -5.39
N ASP A 30 -16.32 16.62 -6.14
CA ASP A 30 -16.17 16.68 -7.60
C ASP A 30 -14.68 16.73 -8.01
N GLU A 31 -13.87 17.53 -7.31
CA GLU A 31 -12.41 17.59 -7.54
C GLU A 31 -11.72 16.23 -7.27
N ARG A 32 -12.16 15.51 -6.23
CA ARG A 32 -11.66 14.16 -5.94
C ARG A 32 -12.08 13.15 -7.01
N GLU A 33 -13.32 13.20 -7.48
CA GLU A 33 -13.80 12.31 -8.54
C GLU A 33 -13.08 12.58 -9.87
N GLN A 34 -12.84 13.84 -10.22
CA GLN A 34 -12.05 14.21 -11.40
C GLN A 34 -10.60 13.70 -11.31
N GLN A 35 -9.94 13.90 -10.17
CA GLN A 35 -8.58 13.38 -9.95
C GLN A 35 -8.53 11.85 -10.03
N GLN A 36 -9.55 11.15 -9.54
CA GLN A 36 -9.63 9.69 -9.64
C GLN A 36 -9.81 9.22 -11.09
N GLU A 37 -10.61 9.92 -11.88
CA GLU A 37 -10.82 9.55 -13.28
C GLU A 37 -9.56 9.84 -14.13
N GLU A 38 -8.90 10.99 -13.92
CA GLU A 38 -7.62 11.30 -14.55
C GLU A 38 -6.57 10.24 -14.18
N ALA A 39 -6.48 9.89 -12.90
CA ALA A 39 -5.58 8.83 -12.42
C ALA A 39 -5.89 7.46 -13.07
N ARG A 40 -7.17 7.14 -13.30
CA ARG A 40 -7.58 5.92 -14.01
C ARG A 40 -7.08 5.90 -15.45
N VAL A 41 -7.23 7.01 -16.15
CA VAL A 41 -6.78 7.15 -17.54
C VAL A 41 -5.26 7.00 -17.61
N LEU A 42 -4.53 7.67 -16.72
CA LEU A 42 -3.06 7.58 -16.63
C LEU A 42 -2.59 6.17 -16.24
N ALA A 43 -3.26 5.52 -15.29
CA ALA A 43 -2.95 4.14 -14.93
C ALA A 43 -3.16 3.16 -16.10
N ALA A 44 -4.17 3.40 -16.93
CA ALA A 44 -4.46 2.59 -18.10
C ALA A 44 -3.45 2.83 -19.24
N SER A 45 -2.92 4.05 -19.37
CA SER A 45 -1.86 4.38 -20.35
C SER A 45 -0.46 3.94 -19.92
N GLY A 46 -0.29 3.51 -18.67
CA GLY A 46 1.02 3.15 -18.09
C GLY A 46 1.85 4.35 -17.68
N GLU A 47 1.29 5.55 -17.71
CA GLU A 47 1.95 6.77 -17.26
C GLU A 47 2.02 6.83 -15.74
N ASP A 48 3.04 7.53 -15.21
CA ASP A 48 3.26 7.67 -13.78
C ASP A 48 2.29 8.71 -13.20
N ILE A 49 1.50 8.32 -12.23
CA ILE A 49 0.55 9.20 -11.55
C ILE A 49 1.28 9.89 -10.40
N ASP A 50 1.25 11.21 -10.37
CA ASP A 50 1.82 12.01 -9.27
C ASP A 50 0.90 11.94 -8.05
N TRP A 51 1.13 10.94 -7.21
CA TRP A 51 0.44 10.79 -5.94
C TRP A 51 1.10 11.65 -4.85
N ARG A 52 0.28 12.28 -4.01
CA ARG A 52 0.75 12.97 -2.80
C ARG A 52 0.51 12.10 -1.57
N GLU A 53 1.44 12.18 -0.62
CA GLU A 53 1.28 11.56 0.70
C GLU A 53 -0.01 12.05 1.36
N ASP A 54 -0.73 11.12 1.98
CA ASP A 54 -1.83 11.44 2.88
C ASP A 54 -1.41 11.10 4.31
N TRP A 55 -1.04 12.12 5.06
CA TRP A 55 -0.59 11.94 6.45
C TRP A 55 -1.72 11.49 7.38
N GLN A 56 -2.98 11.73 7.01
CA GLN A 56 -4.12 11.20 7.76
C GLN A 56 -4.22 9.68 7.64
N LEU A 57 -3.68 9.11 6.56
CA LEU A 57 -3.56 7.67 6.34
C LEU A 57 -2.20 7.10 6.78
N SER A 58 -1.36 7.91 7.44
CA SER A 58 -0.01 7.52 7.85
C SER A 58 0.84 7.00 6.68
N GLN A 59 0.70 7.64 5.52
CA GLN A 59 1.51 7.37 4.35
C GLN A 59 2.80 8.18 4.42
N PHE A 60 3.94 7.48 4.38
CA PHE A 60 5.28 8.04 4.29
C PHE A 60 6.00 7.35 3.16
N TRP A 61 6.25 8.09 2.08
CA TRP A 61 6.78 7.48 0.87
C TRP A 61 8.29 7.40 0.87
N TYR A 62 8.81 6.32 0.33
CA TYR A 62 10.24 6.17 0.12
C TYR A 62 10.77 7.25 -0.83
N SER A 63 12.04 7.64 -0.62
CA SER A 63 12.78 8.36 -1.64
C SER A 63 12.81 7.56 -2.94
N GLU A 64 12.96 8.24 -4.08
CA GLU A 64 13.04 7.55 -5.38
C GLU A 64 14.19 6.53 -5.41
N GLU A 65 15.35 6.89 -4.86
CA GLU A 65 16.48 5.98 -4.75
C GLU A 65 16.15 4.71 -3.96
N THR A 66 15.49 4.86 -2.80
CA THR A 66 15.06 3.73 -1.98
C THR A 66 14.04 2.86 -2.72
N ALA A 67 13.02 3.47 -3.32
CA ALA A 67 11.99 2.74 -4.06
C ALA A 67 12.59 1.94 -5.22
N VAL A 68 13.50 2.53 -5.99
CA VAL A 68 14.21 1.86 -7.10
C VAL A 68 15.11 0.73 -6.60
N SER A 69 15.88 0.96 -5.52
CA SER A 69 16.78 -0.05 -4.96
C SER A 69 16.01 -1.26 -4.45
N LEU A 70 14.93 -1.04 -3.69
CA LEU A 70 14.07 -2.12 -3.19
C LEU A 70 13.36 -2.86 -4.34
N ALA A 71 12.86 -2.13 -5.33
CA ALA A 71 12.19 -2.74 -6.47
C ALA A 71 13.13 -3.64 -7.29
N ARG A 72 14.37 -3.20 -7.54
CA ARG A 72 15.40 -4.02 -8.19
C ARG A 72 15.73 -5.27 -7.39
N ALA A 73 15.86 -5.12 -6.06
CA ALA A 73 16.11 -6.27 -5.19
C ALA A 73 14.95 -7.28 -5.21
N VAL A 74 13.70 -6.80 -5.19
CA VAL A 74 12.51 -7.66 -5.33
C VAL A 74 12.51 -8.39 -6.66
N LEU A 75 12.73 -7.69 -7.78
CA LEU A 75 12.78 -8.29 -9.11
C LEU A 75 13.91 -9.32 -9.23
N SER A 76 15.12 -9.00 -8.75
CA SER A 76 16.26 -9.94 -8.71
C SER A 76 15.93 -11.19 -7.89
N THR A 77 15.32 -11.01 -6.70
CA THR A 77 14.95 -12.11 -5.80
C THR A 77 13.99 -13.10 -6.45
N VAL A 78 12.96 -12.61 -7.13
CA VAL A 78 11.96 -13.49 -7.76
C VAL A 78 12.43 -14.08 -9.07
N SER A 79 13.36 -13.42 -9.77
CA SER A 79 13.96 -13.93 -11.01
C SER A 79 14.86 -15.14 -10.75
N GLU A 80 15.60 -15.20 -9.63
CA GLU A 80 16.41 -16.35 -9.26
C GLU A 80 15.58 -17.61 -8.99
N GLY A 81 14.31 -17.45 -8.56
CA GLY A 81 13.39 -18.55 -8.28
C GLY A 81 12.39 -18.86 -9.40
N ALA A 82 12.44 -18.09 -10.50
CA ALA A 82 11.45 -18.20 -11.56
C ALA A 82 11.60 -19.51 -12.34
N GLY A 83 10.58 -20.36 -12.22
CA GLY A 83 10.35 -21.46 -13.14
C GLY A 83 9.65 -20.98 -14.42
N GLU A 84 8.90 -21.85 -15.08
CA GLU A 84 8.13 -21.50 -16.30
C GLU A 84 6.94 -20.54 -16.02
N ARG A 85 6.49 -20.42 -14.78
CA ARG A 85 5.38 -19.52 -14.41
C ARG A 85 5.88 -18.13 -14.02
N LYS A 86 5.05 -17.15 -14.26
CA LYS A 86 5.25 -15.79 -13.76
C LYS A 86 5.32 -15.79 -12.22
N ALA A 87 6.36 -15.20 -11.66
CA ALA A 87 6.43 -14.97 -10.21
C ALA A 87 5.32 -13.99 -9.78
N ARG A 88 4.85 -14.15 -8.55
CA ARG A 88 3.82 -13.29 -7.95
C ARG A 88 4.37 -12.58 -6.71
N VAL A 89 4.20 -11.27 -6.67
CA VAL A 89 4.63 -10.41 -5.57
C VAL A 89 3.42 -9.66 -5.00
N ALA A 90 3.24 -9.75 -3.69
CA ALA A 90 2.28 -8.93 -2.96
C ALA A 90 2.98 -7.74 -2.31
N CYS A 91 2.47 -6.54 -2.54
CA CYS A 91 2.87 -5.32 -1.86
C CYS A 91 1.77 -4.96 -0.85
N VAL A 92 2.04 -5.13 0.45
CA VAL A 92 1.07 -4.88 1.53
C VAL A 92 1.40 -3.54 2.18
N SER A 93 0.49 -2.56 2.05
CA SER A 93 0.66 -1.17 2.48
C SER A 93 1.94 -0.51 1.93
N ALA A 94 2.35 -0.90 0.71
CA ALA A 94 3.62 -0.46 0.10
C ALA A 94 3.40 0.08 -1.33
N PRO A 95 2.59 1.13 -1.51
CA PRO A 95 2.24 1.64 -2.84
C PRO A 95 3.44 2.22 -3.60
N THR A 96 4.41 2.83 -2.89
CA THR A 96 5.62 3.38 -3.51
C THR A 96 6.47 2.28 -4.15
N LEU A 97 6.65 1.16 -3.44
CA LEU A 97 7.37 0.01 -3.98
C LEU A 97 6.62 -0.62 -5.15
N TYR A 98 5.30 -0.83 -5.00
CA TYR A 98 4.46 -1.38 -6.07
C TYR A 98 4.63 -0.61 -7.39
N ARG A 99 4.60 0.73 -7.32
CA ARG A 99 4.81 1.61 -8.48
C ARG A 99 6.21 1.44 -9.08
N ALA A 100 7.24 1.44 -8.24
CA ALA A 100 8.62 1.28 -8.69
C ALA A 100 8.84 -0.08 -9.37
N CYS A 101 8.31 -1.16 -8.81
CA CYS A 101 8.37 -2.49 -9.41
C CYS A 101 7.71 -2.52 -10.80
N ARG A 102 6.50 -1.99 -10.92
CA ARG A 102 5.80 -1.95 -12.22
C ARG A 102 6.52 -1.12 -13.27
N LYS A 103 7.16 -0.02 -12.85
CA LYS A 103 7.94 0.84 -13.75
C LYS A 103 9.21 0.15 -14.26
N LEU A 104 9.83 -0.67 -13.42
CA LEU A 104 11.07 -1.38 -13.76
C LEU A 104 10.83 -2.69 -14.53
N ASP A 105 9.72 -3.38 -14.28
CA ASP A 105 9.35 -4.63 -14.98
C ASP A 105 8.67 -4.34 -16.31
N THR A 106 9.41 -3.74 -17.24
CA THR A 106 8.91 -3.33 -18.57
C THR A 106 8.47 -4.51 -19.44
N GLU A 107 9.05 -5.69 -19.21
CA GLU A 107 8.71 -6.94 -19.92
C GLU A 107 7.52 -7.66 -19.27
N ASN A 108 6.99 -7.12 -18.19
CA ASN A 108 5.87 -7.69 -17.44
C ASN A 108 6.11 -9.17 -17.07
N THR A 109 7.29 -9.45 -16.55
CA THR A 109 7.74 -10.81 -16.17
C THR A 109 7.22 -11.26 -14.82
N VAL A 110 6.78 -10.32 -13.97
CA VAL A 110 6.27 -10.55 -12.62
C VAL A 110 4.82 -10.07 -12.52
N HIS A 111 4.01 -10.77 -11.74
CA HIS A 111 2.68 -10.32 -11.39
C HIS A 111 2.71 -9.62 -10.03
N PHE A 112 2.32 -8.35 -10.01
CA PHE A 112 2.27 -7.54 -8.78
C PHE A 112 0.85 -7.26 -8.38
N ASP A 113 0.53 -7.46 -7.09
CA ASP A 113 -0.73 -7.09 -6.47
C ASP A 113 -0.47 -6.12 -5.30
N LEU A 114 -1.29 -5.08 -5.21
CA LEU A 114 -1.25 -4.07 -4.15
C LEU A 114 -2.42 -4.27 -3.17
N PHE A 115 -2.09 -4.45 -1.90
CA PHE A 115 -3.01 -4.50 -0.78
C PHE A 115 -2.89 -3.19 0.00
N GLU A 116 -3.87 -2.30 -0.14
CA GLU A 116 -3.76 -0.94 0.40
C GLU A 116 -5.11 -0.44 0.92
N PHE A 117 -5.07 0.35 1.98
CA PHE A 117 -6.24 0.96 2.60
C PHE A 117 -6.76 2.15 1.79
N ASP A 118 -5.86 2.90 1.18
CA ASP A 118 -6.18 4.05 0.36
C ASP A 118 -6.84 3.65 -0.96
N LYS A 119 -8.13 3.94 -1.05
CA LYS A 119 -8.94 3.61 -2.23
C LYS A 119 -8.57 4.39 -3.50
N ARG A 120 -7.75 5.45 -3.39
CA ARG A 120 -7.23 6.14 -4.58
C ARG A 120 -6.47 5.17 -5.49
N PHE A 121 -5.80 4.18 -4.90
CA PHE A 121 -5.08 3.15 -5.66
C PHE A 121 -5.97 2.11 -6.36
N ALA A 122 -7.31 2.18 -6.22
CA ALA A 122 -8.24 1.34 -6.97
C ALA A 122 -8.14 1.54 -8.49
N VAL A 123 -7.49 2.60 -8.96
CA VAL A 123 -7.14 2.84 -10.36
C VAL A 123 -6.30 1.71 -10.97
N TYR A 124 -5.58 0.93 -10.16
CA TYR A 124 -4.83 -0.24 -10.63
C TYR A 124 -5.73 -1.46 -10.94
N GLY A 125 -7.05 -1.31 -10.79
CA GLY A 125 -8.04 -2.29 -11.22
C GLY A 125 -7.87 -3.63 -10.52
N LYS A 126 -7.76 -4.71 -11.29
CA LYS A 126 -7.67 -6.09 -10.78
C LYS A 126 -6.42 -6.40 -9.95
N ASN A 127 -5.43 -5.53 -9.97
CA ASN A 127 -4.21 -5.68 -9.19
C ASN A 127 -4.27 -4.91 -7.86
N PHE A 128 -5.39 -4.26 -7.56
CA PHE A 128 -5.64 -3.59 -6.30
C PHE A 128 -6.62 -4.39 -5.45
N TYR A 129 -6.25 -4.59 -4.18
CA TYR A 129 -7.09 -5.19 -3.15
C TYR A 129 -7.20 -4.20 -1.99
N PHE A 130 -8.45 -3.82 -1.66
CA PHE A 130 -8.66 -3.02 -0.45
C PHE A 130 -8.22 -3.81 0.77
N TYR A 131 -7.36 -3.22 1.59
CA TYR A 131 -6.78 -3.88 2.75
C TYR A 131 -6.82 -2.98 3.99
N ASP A 132 -7.42 -3.50 5.05
CA ASP A 132 -7.38 -2.90 6.39
C ASP A 132 -6.66 -3.87 7.33
N TYR A 133 -5.51 -3.47 7.88
CA TYR A 133 -4.75 -4.30 8.81
C TYR A 133 -5.57 -4.74 10.03
N LYS A 134 -6.59 -3.95 10.44
CA LYS A 134 -7.50 -4.31 11.54
C LYS A 134 -8.28 -5.59 11.28
N SER A 135 -8.47 -5.93 9.99
CA SER A 135 -9.16 -7.12 9.52
C SER A 135 -8.24 -7.99 8.65
N PRO A 136 -7.16 -8.56 9.20
CA PRO A 136 -6.03 -9.13 8.45
C PRO A 136 -6.39 -10.30 7.53
N LEU A 137 -7.49 -11.01 7.78
CA LEU A 137 -7.96 -12.12 6.96
C LEU A 137 -9.18 -11.78 6.09
N SER A 138 -9.56 -10.50 6.00
CA SER A 138 -10.59 -10.01 5.08
C SER A 138 -10.03 -9.83 3.66
N VAL A 139 -9.17 -10.75 3.23
CA VAL A 139 -8.63 -10.87 1.87
C VAL A 139 -9.24 -12.08 1.18
N GLU A 140 -9.26 -12.08 -0.14
CA GLU A 140 -9.84 -13.17 -0.91
C GLU A 140 -9.17 -14.52 -0.59
N ARG A 141 -9.99 -15.53 -0.29
CA ARG A 141 -9.48 -16.86 0.09
C ARG A 141 -8.63 -17.52 -1.00
N GLY A 142 -8.89 -17.20 -2.26
CA GLY A 142 -8.13 -17.71 -3.42
C GLY A 142 -6.70 -17.19 -3.50
N LEU A 143 -6.35 -16.16 -2.72
CA LEU A 143 -4.98 -15.60 -2.67
C LEU A 143 -4.10 -16.27 -1.63
N ARG A 144 -4.64 -17.22 -0.86
CA ARG A 144 -3.88 -17.94 0.15
C ARG A 144 -2.69 -18.68 -0.46
N GLU A 145 -1.49 -18.41 0.07
CA GLU A 145 -0.25 -19.08 -0.32
C GLU A 145 0.09 -18.94 -1.81
N GLN A 146 -0.34 -17.82 -2.43
CA GLN A 146 -0.19 -17.60 -3.87
C GLN A 146 1.04 -16.77 -4.25
N TYR A 147 1.74 -16.16 -3.29
CA TYR A 147 2.82 -15.24 -3.57
C TYR A 147 4.19 -15.82 -3.26
N ASP A 148 5.12 -15.65 -4.19
CA ASP A 148 6.52 -16.05 -4.07
C ASP A 148 7.30 -15.08 -3.17
N LEU A 149 6.87 -13.82 -3.18
CA LEU A 149 7.42 -12.78 -2.31
C LEU A 149 6.29 -11.87 -1.80
N VAL A 150 6.32 -11.57 -0.51
CA VAL A 150 5.45 -10.56 0.13
C VAL A 150 6.33 -9.46 0.70
N PHE A 151 6.12 -8.24 0.23
CA PHE A 151 6.72 -7.04 0.81
C PHE A 151 5.65 -6.31 1.64
N ALA A 152 5.96 -5.98 2.88
CA ALA A 152 5.02 -5.30 3.78
C ALA A 152 5.65 -4.05 4.40
N ASP A 153 4.85 -2.99 4.50
CA ASP A 153 5.21 -1.70 5.10
C ASP A 153 4.05 -1.21 5.96
N PRO A 154 3.90 -1.77 7.19
CA PRO A 154 2.76 -1.46 8.04
C PRO A 154 2.72 0.02 8.44
N PRO A 155 1.52 0.68 8.40
CA PRO A 155 1.38 2.12 8.56
C PRO A 155 1.68 2.65 9.96
N PHE A 156 1.67 1.79 10.97
CA PHE A 156 1.84 2.21 12.36
C PHE A 156 2.93 1.41 13.08
N LEU A 157 3.73 2.10 13.89
CA LEU A 157 4.74 1.51 14.78
C LEU A 157 4.09 1.01 16.08
N SER A 158 3.19 0.02 15.95
CA SER A 158 2.54 -0.62 17.08
C SER A 158 2.59 -2.15 16.95
N GLU A 159 2.68 -2.84 18.10
CA GLU A 159 2.68 -4.31 18.12
C GLU A 159 1.40 -4.89 17.49
N GLU A 160 0.25 -4.23 17.68
CA GLU A 160 -1.01 -4.64 17.09
C GLU A 160 -0.96 -4.59 15.57
N CYS A 161 -0.53 -3.45 15.01
CA CYS A 161 -0.44 -3.28 13.57
C CYS A 161 0.51 -4.28 12.94
N LEU A 162 1.72 -4.43 13.50
CA LEU A 162 2.70 -5.37 13.00
C LEU A 162 2.21 -6.81 13.09
N THR A 163 1.66 -7.23 14.24
CA THR A 163 1.15 -8.60 14.41
C THR A 163 0.05 -8.93 13.41
N LYS A 164 -0.91 -8.03 13.22
CA LYS A 164 -2.00 -8.23 12.26
C LYS A 164 -1.51 -8.20 10.82
N THR A 165 -0.58 -7.34 10.48
CA THR A 165 0.04 -7.33 9.14
C THR A 165 0.77 -8.65 8.87
N LEU A 166 1.52 -9.17 9.82
CA LEU A 166 2.21 -10.46 9.68
C LEU A 166 1.25 -11.65 9.55
N VAL A 167 0.04 -11.59 10.12
CA VAL A 167 -1.02 -12.58 9.84
C VAL A 167 -1.40 -12.58 8.36
N THR A 168 -1.56 -11.40 7.76
CA THR A 168 -1.84 -11.25 6.32
C THR A 168 -0.66 -11.74 5.49
N VAL A 169 0.56 -11.34 5.83
CA VAL A 169 1.79 -11.78 5.15
C VAL A 169 1.87 -13.31 5.12
N ARG A 170 1.65 -13.98 6.25
CA ARG A 170 1.62 -15.46 6.32
C ARG A 170 0.52 -16.08 5.48
N PHE A 171 -0.64 -15.44 5.43
CA PHE A 171 -1.76 -15.92 4.62
C PHE A 171 -1.44 -15.87 3.13
N LEU A 172 -0.78 -14.81 2.68
CA LEU A 172 -0.47 -14.57 1.27
C LEU A 172 0.76 -15.36 0.79
N CYS A 173 1.77 -15.50 1.66
CA CYS A 173 3.07 -16.08 1.32
C CYS A 173 2.96 -17.60 1.10
N GLY A 174 3.44 -18.08 -0.04
CA GLY A 174 3.51 -19.50 -0.35
C GLY A 174 4.60 -20.23 0.46
N GLU A 175 4.62 -21.53 0.37
CA GLU A 175 5.65 -22.35 1.00
C GLU A 175 7.04 -22.01 0.44
N GLY A 176 8.00 -21.73 1.32
CA GLY A 176 9.33 -21.27 0.93
C GLY A 176 9.38 -19.84 0.36
N GLY A 177 8.26 -19.14 0.39
CA GLY A 177 8.16 -17.76 -0.12
C GLY A 177 9.03 -16.78 0.67
N LYS A 178 9.40 -15.70 0.01
CA LYS A 178 10.25 -14.65 0.55
C LYS A 178 9.40 -13.57 1.20
N VAL A 179 9.88 -13.05 2.31
CA VAL A 179 9.22 -11.95 3.04
C VAL A 179 10.22 -10.83 3.24
N VAL A 180 9.81 -9.61 2.89
CA VAL A 180 10.48 -8.36 3.24
C VAL A 180 9.51 -7.51 4.04
N LEU A 181 9.97 -7.01 5.17
CA LEU A 181 9.22 -6.09 6.03
C LEU A 181 10.05 -4.82 6.20
N CYS A 182 9.46 -3.66 5.91
CA CYS A 182 10.02 -2.38 6.29
C CYS A 182 9.21 -1.79 7.44
N THR A 183 9.88 -1.48 8.55
CA THR A 183 9.23 -0.90 9.74
C THR A 183 10.26 -0.22 10.62
N GLY A 184 9.83 0.40 11.72
CA GLY A 184 10.75 1.00 12.67
C GLY A 184 11.67 -0.03 13.33
N ALA A 185 12.93 0.37 13.55
CA ALA A 185 13.95 -0.47 14.18
C ALA A 185 13.52 -1.03 15.55
N VAL A 186 12.64 -0.33 16.26
CA VAL A 186 12.07 -0.77 17.55
C VAL A 186 11.24 -2.06 17.45
N MET A 187 10.83 -2.44 16.25
CA MET A 187 10.02 -3.64 16.00
C MET A 187 10.86 -4.90 15.72
N ALA A 188 12.20 -4.82 15.75
CA ALA A 188 13.11 -5.91 15.37
C ALA A 188 12.84 -7.22 16.12
N GLU A 189 12.71 -7.16 17.44
CA GLU A 189 12.45 -8.36 18.27
C GLU A 189 11.11 -9.00 17.92
N LEU A 190 10.08 -8.19 17.71
CA LEU A 190 8.75 -8.67 17.36
C LEU A 190 8.72 -9.29 15.96
N ALA A 191 9.39 -8.68 14.98
CA ALA A 191 9.50 -9.19 13.61
C ALA A 191 10.23 -10.55 13.58
N ASN A 192 11.32 -10.68 14.32
CA ASN A 192 12.03 -11.93 14.45
C ASN A 192 11.17 -13.01 15.12
N ARG A 193 10.58 -12.70 16.28
CA ARG A 193 9.77 -13.66 17.06
C ARG A 193 8.54 -14.16 16.30
N LEU A 194 7.87 -13.29 15.52
CA LEU A 194 6.62 -13.63 14.85
C LEU A 194 6.81 -14.25 13.46
N ALA A 195 7.88 -13.91 12.76
CA ALA A 195 8.03 -14.29 11.35
C ALA A 195 9.46 -14.73 10.96
N ASP A 196 10.35 -14.96 11.93
CA ASP A 196 11.75 -15.33 11.73
C ASP A 196 12.51 -14.36 10.79
N LEU A 197 12.12 -13.07 10.83
CA LEU A 197 12.75 -12.04 10.03
C LEU A 197 14.00 -11.52 10.73
N THR A 198 15.08 -11.39 9.97
CA THR A 198 16.36 -10.81 10.43
C THR A 198 16.56 -9.43 9.85
N VAL A 199 17.23 -8.56 10.61
CA VAL A 199 17.53 -7.20 10.17
C VAL A 199 18.51 -7.23 8.99
N CYS A 200 18.22 -6.43 7.96
CA CYS A 200 19.10 -6.19 6.82
C CYS A 200 20.04 -5.00 7.10
N SER A 201 21.17 -4.94 6.42
CA SER A 201 22.10 -3.79 6.49
C SER A 201 21.52 -2.57 5.78
N TYR A 202 20.65 -2.78 4.78
CA TYR A 202 20.03 -1.70 4.03
C TYR A 202 18.99 -0.95 4.87
N GLN A 203 19.12 0.37 4.88
CA GLN A 203 18.19 1.27 5.58
C GLN A 203 17.38 2.08 4.57
N PRO A 204 16.05 1.95 4.56
CA PRO A 204 15.20 2.71 3.65
C PRO A 204 15.13 4.18 4.08
N VAL A 205 15.17 5.08 3.11
CA VAL A 205 15.04 6.52 3.28
C VAL A 205 13.69 6.96 2.74
N HIS A 206 12.97 7.79 3.47
CA HIS A 206 11.70 8.38 3.09
C HIS A 206 11.90 9.79 2.51
N GLN A 207 10.96 10.26 1.69
CA GLN A 207 10.99 11.61 1.10
C GLN A 207 10.98 12.68 2.19
N ASN A 208 10.18 12.45 3.23
CA ASN A 208 10.14 13.29 4.42
C ASN A 208 10.84 12.57 5.57
N SER A 209 11.65 13.31 6.32
CA SER A 209 12.39 12.74 7.45
C SER A 209 11.44 12.19 8.51
N LEU A 210 11.62 10.94 8.86
CA LEU A 210 10.91 10.30 9.96
C LEU A 210 11.72 10.41 11.25
N SER A 211 11.03 10.60 12.37
CA SER A 211 11.66 10.69 13.69
C SER A 211 12.26 9.36 14.16
N ASN A 212 11.69 8.25 13.71
CA ASN A 212 12.15 6.91 14.07
C ASN A 212 12.97 6.30 12.93
N PRO A 213 14.13 5.67 13.23
CA PRO A 213 14.89 4.95 12.21
C PRO A 213 14.08 3.75 11.71
N PHE A 214 13.96 3.66 10.38
CA PHE A 214 13.36 2.51 9.69
C PHE A 214 14.45 1.54 9.25
N GLN A 215 14.07 0.26 9.21
CA GLN A 215 14.94 -0.82 8.76
C GLN A 215 14.16 -1.81 7.89
N CYS A 216 14.89 -2.50 7.03
CA CYS A 216 14.39 -3.67 6.33
C CYS A 216 14.69 -4.92 7.16
N PHE A 217 13.74 -5.85 7.14
CA PHE A 217 13.85 -7.19 7.73
C PHE A 217 13.45 -8.20 6.67
N ALA A 218 14.15 -9.33 6.60
CA ALA A 218 13.82 -10.36 5.63
C ALA A 218 14.08 -11.76 6.18
N ASN A 219 13.45 -12.79 5.58
CA ASN A 219 13.73 -14.19 5.84
C ASN A 219 14.78 -14.79 4.88
N PHE A 220 15.47 -13.94 4.11
CA PHE A 220 16.52 -14.28 3.16
C PHE A 220 17.55 -13.14 3.09
N ASP A 221 18.66 -13.35 2.38
CA ASP A 221 19.70 -12.32 2.20
C ASP A 221 19.28 -11.26 1.18
N LEU A 222 18.50 -10.26 1.65
CA LEU A 222 18.07 -9.12 0.84
C LEU A 222 19.25 -8.23 0.43
N ASP A 223 20.25 -8.05 1.30
CA ASP A 223 21.38 -7.16 1.07
C ASP A 223 22.18 -7.57 -0.18
N LYS A 224 22.37 -8.87 -0.40
CA LYS A 224 22.99 -9.42 -1.61
C LYS A 224 22.27 -8.94 -2.89
N HIS A 225 20.94 -8.93 -2.88
CA HIS A 225 20.16 -8.49 -4.04
C HIS A 225 20.21 -6.97 -4.26
N ILE A 226 20.31 -6.19 -3.16
CA ILE A 226 20.48 -4.73 -3.24
C ILE A 226 21.88 -4.38 -3.79
N GLU A 227 22.93 -5.07 -3.35
CA GLU A 227 24.29 -4.83 -3.82
C GLU A 227 24.45 -5.15 -5.32
N ASN A 228 23.92 -6.29 -5.75
CA ASN A 228 23.94 -6.72 -7.14
C ASN A 228 23.19 -5.76 -8.06
N SER A 229 22.21 -5.05 -7.55
CA SER A 229 21.39 -4.09 -8.30
C SER A 229 22.08 -2.73 -8.54
N LYS A 230 23.22 -2.47 -7.88
CA LYS A 230 24.01 -1.24 -8.03
C LYS A 230 25.11 -1.36 -9.11
N SER A 231 25.37 -2.58 -9.58
CA SER A 231 26.33 -2.89 -10.63
C SER A 231 25.68 -2.82 -12.01
#